data_bf5cf37e19feba12b0fa897cb8949bbd
#
_entry.id   bf5cf37e19feba12b0fa897cb8949bbd
#
_cell.length_a   1.000
_cell.length_b   1.000
_cell.length_c   1.000
_cell.angle_alpha   90.00
_cell.angle_beta   90.00
_cell.angle_gamma   90.00
#
_symmetry.space_group_name_H-M   'P 1'
#
loop_
_entity.id
_entity.type
_entity.pdbx_description
1 polymer ?
#
loop_
_entity_poly.entity_id
_entity_poly.type
_entity_poly.pdbx_seq_one_letter_code
_entity_poly.pdbx_strand_id
1 'polypeptide(L)'
;MFVLKIVTDFASAHSLRNYPGDCSRLHGHNWGVEVSVCSEVLNDMGIAIDFREIKNQTKSVAKRLDHQYLNEIPPFDVLNPTAENIAKYIFDEVALLINTKDVKVKEVTVWETARSAVTYSQ
;
A
#
# COMPACT_ATOMS: atom_id res chain seq x y z
N MET A 1 -9.00 -21.33 -0.83
CA MET A 1 -8.70 -19.93 -1.19
C MET A 1 -7.22 -19.79 -1.51
N PHE A 2 -6.94 -19.14 -2.61
CA PHE A 2 -5.56 -18.80 -2.97
C PHE A 2 -5.27 -17.37 -2.58
N VAL A 3 -4.09 -17.13 -2.03
CA VAL A 3 -3.63 -15.78 -1.68
C VAL A 3 -2.32 -15.55 -2.42
N LEU A 4 -2.31 -14.52 -3.26
CA LEU A 4 -1.14 -14.10 -4.03
C LEU A 4 -0.59 -12.82 -3.41
N LYS A 5 0.71 -12.74 -3.31
CA LYS A 5 1.37 -11.59 -2.70
C LYS A 5 2.44 -11.03 -3.63
N ILE A 6 2.48 -9.72 -3.76
CA ILE A 6 3.61 -9.02 -4.38
C ILE A 6 4.21 -8.03 -3.39
N VAL A 7 5.46 -7.71 -3.60
CA VAL A 7 6.20 -6.76 -2.78
C VAL A 7 6.79 -5.69 -3.69
N THR A 8 6.66 -4.45 -3.29
CA THR A 8 7.32 -3.30 -3.94
C THR A 8 7.74 -2.30 -2.88
N ASP A 9 8.19 -1.14 -3.28
CA ASP A 9 8.59 -0.08 -2.37
C ASP A 9 8.40 1.30 -3.00
N PHE A 10 8.50 2.31 -2.17
CA PHE A 10 8.61 3.71 -2.59
C PHE A 10 9.37 4.49 -1.52
N ALA A 11 10.00 5.59 -1.92
CA ALA A 11 10.72 6.47 -1.02
C ALA A 11 9.95 7.78 -0.87
N SER A 12 9.66 8.20 0.36
CA SER A 12 8.95 9.44 0.63
C SER A 12 9.28 9.99 1.99
N ALA A 13 9.14 11.31 2.09
CA ALA A 13 9.25 12.02 3.34
C ALA A 13 7.87 12.29 3.93
N HIS A 14 7.81 12.36 5.24
CA HIS A 14 6.61 12.77 5.98
C HIS A 14 6.98 13.40 7.32
N SER A 15 5.99 14.05 7.92
CA SER A 15 6.04 14.45 9.31
C SER A 15 4.67 14.15 9.93
N LEU A 16 4.68 13.70 11.19
CA LEU A 16 3.43 13.40 11.90
C LEU A 16 2.95 14.67 12.62
N ARG A 17 1.73 15.09 12.30
CA ARG A 17 1.09 16.24 12.93
C ARG A 17 0.61 15.87 14.33
N ASN A 18 0.78 16.79 15.28
CA ASN A 18 0.32 16.62 16.66
C ASN A 18 0.94 15.43 17.38
N TYR A 19 2.11 14.96 16.92
CA TYR A 19 2.83 13.86 17.53
C TYR A 19 3.98 14.42 18.40
N PRO A 20 4.07 14.01 19.68
CA PRO A 20 5.17 14.44 20.55
C PRO A 20 6.42 13.61 20.24
N GLY A 21 7.49 14.25 19.75
CA GLY A 21 8.77 13.60 19.52
C GLY A 21 9.32 13.82 18.12
N ASP A 22 10.37 13.06 17.76
CA ASP A 22 11.12 13.26 16.53
C ASP A 22 10.30 12.98 15.27
N CYS A 23 9.27 12.14 15.34
CA CYS A 23 8.40 11.84 14.20
C CYS A 23 7.56 13.04 13.75
N SER A 24 7.44 14.09 14.57
CA SER A 24 6.81 15.34 14.16
C SER A 24 7.68 16.17 13.21
N ARG A 25 8.97 15.84 13.13
CA ARG A 25 9.91 16.52 12.23
C ARG A 25 9.91 15.83 10.86
N LEU A 26 10.24 16.59 9.83
CA LEU A 26 10.41 16.05 8.48
C LEU A 26 11.50 14.98 8.46
N HIS A 27 11.16 13.78 7.98
CA HIS A 27 12.09 12.69 7.79
C HIS A 27 11.60 11.79 6.65
N GLY A 28 12.48 10.95 6.15
CA GLY A 28 12.18 10.07 5.02
C GLY A 28 12.38 8.60 5.35
N HIS A 29 11.67 7.76 4.59
CA HIS A 29 11.77 6.31 4.66
C HIS A 29 11.77 5.69 3.26
N ASN A 30 12.37 4.51 3.16
CA ASN A 30 12.10 3.58 2.08
C ASN A 30 10.96 2.67 2.54
N TRP A 31 9.76 2.98 2.09
CA TRP A 31 8.55 2.26 2.50
C TRP A 31 8.45 0.94 1.73
N GLY A 32 8.39 -0.18 2.44
CA GLY A 32 8.04 -1.46 1.83
C GLY A 32 6.53 -1.60 1.73
N VAL A 33 6.05 -2.17 0.62
CA VAL A 33 4.63 -2.38 0.38
C VAL A 33 4.40 -3.83 -0.03
N GLU A 34 3.55 -4.54 0.71
CA GLU A 34 3.10 -5.89 0.37
C GLU A 34 1.60 -5.85 0.11
N VAL A 35 1.19 -6.31 -1.06
CA VAL A 35 -0.22 -6.42 -1.41
C VAL A 35 -0.57 -7.89 -1.55
N SER A 36 -1.58 -8.33 -0.79
CA SER A 36 -2.13 -9.68 -0.87
C SER A 36 -3.50 -9.62 -1.54
N VAL A 37 -3.68 -10.48 -2.54
CA VAL A 37 -4.91 -10.62 -3.32
C VAL A 37 -5.41 -12.04 -3.17
N CYS A 38 -6.70 -12.24 -2.98
CA CYS A 38 -7.27 -13.57 -2.81
C CYS A 38 -8.32 -13.90 -3.87
N SER A 39 -8.46 -15.19 -4.16
CA SER A 39 -9.50 -15.74 -5.02
C SER A 39 -9.78 -17.19 -4.65
N GLU A 40 -11.04 -17.60 -4.77
CA GLU A 40 -11.45 -19.00 -4.68
C GLU A 40 -11.36 -19.69 -6.04
N VAL A 41 -11.28 -18.94 -7.12
CA VAL A 41 -11.45 -19.41 -8.49
C VAL A 41 -10.15 -19.24 -9.27
N LEU A 42 -9.85 -20.24 -10.09
CA LEU A 42 -8.75 -20.19 -11.06
C LEU A 42 -9.31 -20.19 -12.48
N ASN A 43 -8.59 -19.56 -13.41
CA ASN A 43 -8.90 -19.65 -14.83
C ASN A 43 -8.42 -20.99 -15.43
N ASP A 44 -8.60 -21.17 -16.75
CA ASP A 44 -8.24 -22.41 -17.43
C ASP A 44 -6.74 -22.74 -17.38
N MET A 45 -5.90 -21.75 -17.14
CA MET A 45 -4.46 -21.93 -16.97
C MET A 45 -4.07 -22.24 -15.51
N GLY A 46 -5.03 -22.27 -14.60
CA GLY A 46 -4.75 -22.48 -13.17
C GLY A 46 -4.24 -21.22 -12.47
N ILE A 47 -4.60 -20.04 -12.97
CA ILE A 47 -4.15 -18.74 -12.45
C ILE A 47 -5.35 -17.98 -11.89
N ALA A 48 -5.22 -17.44 -10.67
CA ALA A 48 -6.23 -16.57 -10.07
C ALA A 48 -6.19 -15.17 -10.68
N ILE A 49 -5.00 -14.59 -10.71
CA ILE A 49 -4.68 -13.31 -11.34
C ILE A 49 -3.18 -13.30 -11.63
N ASP A 50 -2.78 -12.70 -12.74
CA ASP A 50 -1.36 -12.59 -13.10
C ASP A 50 -0.61 -11.71 -12.09
N PHE A 51 0.52 -12.17 -11.58
CA PHE A 51 1.38 -11.37 -10.70
C PHE A 51 1.76 -10.03 -11.32
N ARG A 52 1.95 -9.97 -12.64
CA ARG A 52 2.29 -8.73 -13.34
C ARG A 52 1.19 -7.69 -13.22
N GLU A 53 -0.06 -8.14 -13.24
CA GLU A 53 -1.21 -7.23 -13.07
C GLU A 53 -1.24 -6.65 -11.66
N ILE A 54 -1.10 -7.49 -10.63
CA ILE A 54 -1.04 -7.03 -9.23
C ILE A 54 0.11 -6.03 -9.07
N LYS A 55 1.28 -6.38 -9.59
CA LYS A 55 2.49 -5.57 -9.48
C LYS A 55 2.35 -4.23 -10.19
N ASN A 56 1.83 -4.23 -11.42
CA ASN A 56 1.67 -3.01 -12.21
C ASN A 56 0.69 -2.05 -11.55
N GLN A 57 -0.45 -2.55 -11.06
CA GLN A 57 -1.45 -1.71 -10.40
C GLN A 57 -0.93 -1.18 -9.05
N THR A 58 -0.26 -2.03 -8.28
CA THR A 58 0.35 -1.60 -7.02
C THR A 58 1.41 -0.52 -7.26
N LYS A 59 2.27 -0.72 -8.25
CA LYS A 59 3.29 0.28 -8.60
C LYS A 59 2.69 1.60 -9.09
N SER A 60 1.58 1.56 -9.80
CA SER A 60 0.91 2.78 -10.26
C SER A 60 0.40 3.62 -9.08
N VAL A 61 -0.07 2.98 -8.02
CA VAL A 61 -0.47 3.65 -6.78
C VAL A 61 0.75 4.14 -6.00
N ALA A 62 1.75 3.28 -5.81
CA ALA A 62 2.97 3.63 -5.09
C ALA A 62 3.71 4.80 -5.75
N LYS A 63 3.67 4.89 -7.07
CA LYS A 63 4.30 5.99 -7.82
C LYS A 63 3.74 7.35 -7.46
N ARG A 64 2.47 7.44 -7.09
CA ARG A 64 1.85 8.70 -6.64
C ARG A 64 2.51 9.23 -5.37
N LEU A 65 3.05 8.32 -4.55
CA LEU A 65 3.67 8.62 -3.26
C LEU A 65 5.19 8.72 -3.34
N ASP A 66 5.79 8.16 -4.39
CA ASP A 66 7.23 8.03 -4.54
C ASP A 66 7.91 9.38 -4.78
N HIS A 67 9.01 9.63 -4.08
CA HIS A 67 9.77 10.88 -4.15
C HIS A 67 8.93 12.12 -3.84
N GLN A 68 7.99 11.99 -2.90
CA GLN A 68 7.10 13.07 -2.49
C GLN A 68 7.31 13.43 -1.02
N TYR A 69 6.93 14.65 -0.66
CA TYR A 69 6.63 15.01 0.72
C TYR A 69 5.14 14.78 0.94
N LEU A 70 4.79 13.69 1.63
CA LEU A 70 3.41 13.20 1.72
C LEU A 70 2.45 14.24 2.29
N ASN A 71 2.90 15.08 3.23
CA ASN A 71 2.08 16.09 3.86
C ASN A 71 1.55 17.16 2.88
N GLU A 72 2.11 17.24 1.68
CA GLU A 72 1.71 18.21 0.66
C GLU A 72 0.78 17.62 -0.40
N ILE A 73 0.55 16.31 -0.40
CA ILE A 73 -0.27 15.67 -1.42
C ILE A 73 -1.56 15.11 -0.84
N PRO A 74 -2.71 15.28 -1.53
CA PRO A 74 -3.97 14.66 -1.09
C PRO A 74 -3.86 13.14 -1.10
N PRO A 75 -4.46 12.44 -0.11
CA PRO A 75 -5.27 12.99 0.99
C PRO A 75 -4.46 13.39 2.23
N PHE A 76 -3.13 13.29 2.18
CA PHE A 76 -2.25 13.47 3.33
C PHE A 76 -1.96 14.94 3.66
N ASP A 77 -2.43 15.87 2.84
CA ASP A 77 -2.47 17.30 3.16
C ASP A 77 -3.47 17.59 4.29
N VAL A 78 -4.48 16.72 4.46
CA VAL A 78 -5.48 16.81 5.53
C VAL A 78 -5.33 15.64 6.50
N LEU A 79 -5.26 14.41 5.97
CA LEU A 79 -5.12 13.19 6.75
C LEU A 79 -3.65 13.02 7.18
N ASN A 80 -3.41 12.74 8.46
CA ASN A 80 -2.05 12.55 8.94
C ASN A 80 -1.38 11.38 8.20
N PRO A 81 -0.18 11.56 7.62
CA PRO A 81 0.49 10.51 6.83
C PRO A 81 1.17 9.46 7.72
N THR A 82 0.40 8.82 8.58
CA THR A 82 0.82 7.68 9.39
C THR A 82 0.95 6.43 8.53
N ALA A 83 1.70 5.44 9.00
CA ALA A 83 1.77 4.14 8.32
C ALA A 83 0.38 3.51 8.16
N GLU A 84 -0.50 3.68 9.16
CA GLU A 84 -1.88 3.21 9.13
C GLU A 84 -2.68 3.84 7.99
N ASN A 85 -2.63 5.15 7.88
CA ASN A 85 -3.35 5.88 6.83
C ASN A 85 -2.76 5.62 5.43
N ILE A 86 -1.46 5.42 5.33
CA ILE A 86 -0.80 5.04 4.08
C ILE A 86 -1.24 3.64 3.65
N ALA A 87 -1.25 2.67 4.58
CA ALA A 87 -1.68 1.31 4.28
C ALA A 87 -3.13 1.27 3.80
N LYS A 88 -4.04 1.98 4.47
CA LYS A 88 -5.44 2.08 4.07
C LYS A 88 -5.59 2.74 2.70
N TYR A 89 -4.87 3.83 2.45
CA TYR A 89 -4.89 4.51 1.16
C TYR A 89 -4.48 3.57 0.02
N ILE A 90 -3.38 2.84 0.19
CA ILE A 90 -2.90 1.90 -0.83
C ILE A 90 -3.94 0.78 -1.03
N PHE A 91 -4.49 0.24 0.06
CA PHE A 91 -5.54 -0.79 -0.01
C PHE A 91 -6.73 -0.29 -0.84
N ASP A 92 -7.27 0.87 -0.50
CA ASP A 92 -8.47 1.41 -1.16
C ASP A 92 -8.20 1.67 -2.66
N GLU A 93 -7.06 2.24 -3.00
CA GLU A 93 -6.73 2.58 -4.38
C GLU A 93 -6.40 1.35 -5.23
N VAL A 94 -5.68 0.37 -4.69
CA VAL A 94 -5.39 -0.88 -5.41
C VAL A 94 -6.67 -1.69 -5.57
N ALA A 95 -7.55 -1.71 -4.57
CA ALA A 95 -8.84 -2.40 -4.66
C ALA A 95 -9.70 -1.86 -5.81
N LEU A 96 -9.71 -0.55 -6.03
CA LEU A 96 -10.42 0.06 -7.16
C LEU A 96 -9.90 -0.44 -8.51
N LEU A 97 -8.64 -0.79 -8.61
CA LEU A 97 -7.99 -1.20 -9.85
C LEU A 97 -8.04 -2.72 -10.08
N ILE A 98 -8.10 -3.52 -9.04
CA ILE A 98 -7.93 -4.99 -9.11
C ILE A 98 -9.23 -5.74 -8.81
N ASN A 99 -10.05 -5.28 -7.88
CA ASN A 99 -11.19 -6.08 -7.41
C ASN A 99 -12.18 -6.39 -8.54
N THR A 100 -12.56 -7.67 -8.60
CA THR A 100 -13.64 -8.18 -9.46
C THR A 100 -14.61 -8.99 -8.60
N LYS A 101 -15.56 -9.69 -9.22
CA LYS A 101 -16.44 -10.59 -8.46
C LYS A 101 -15.67 -11.75 -7.80
N ASP A 102 -14.57 -12.21 -8.42
CA ASP A 102 -13.83 -13.39 -7.98
C ASP A 102 -12.51 -13.05 -7.26
N VAL A 103 -11.94 -11.89 -7.56
CA VAL A 103 -10.62 -11.47 -7.06
C VAL A 103 -10.80 -10.25 -6.16
N LYS A 104 -10.19 -10.30 -4.98
CA LYS A 104 -10.26 -9.20 -3.99
C LYS A 104 -8.89 -8.93 -3.41
N VAL A 105 -8.57 -7.65 -3.22
CA VAL A 105 -7.47 -7.28 -2.34
C VAL A 105 -7.84 -7.73 -0.93
N LYS A 106 -6.97 -8.52 -0.31
CA LYS A 106 -7.19 -9.08 1.02
C LYS A 106 -6.63 -8.16 2.10
N GLU A 107 -5.38 -7.75 1.92
CA GLU A 107 -4.68 -6.89 2.88
C GLU A 107 -3.51 -6.19 2.22
N VAL A 108 -3.11 -5.08 2.82
CA VAL A 108 -1.90 -4.34 2.44
C VAL A 108 -1.07 -4.13 3.70
N THR A 109 0.21 -4.49 3.63
CA THR A 109 1.18 -4.23 4.68
C THR A 109 2.15 -3.17 4.21
N VAL A 110 2.34 -2.14 5.02
CA VAL A 110 3.30 -1.06 4.78
C VAL A 110 4.38 -1.13 5.84
N TRP A 111 5.62 -1.30 5.40
CA TRP A 111 6.80 -1.32 6.24
C TRP A 111 7.41 0.08 6.28
N GLU A 112 7.35 0.73 7.43
CA GLU A 112 8.02 2.02 7.62
C GLU A 112 9.53 1.86 7.68
N THR A 113 9.97 0.81 8.38
CA THR A 113 11.36 0.34 8.45
C THR A 113 11.37 -1.16 8.21
N ALA A 114 12.57 -1.76 8.19
CA ALA A 114 12.70 -3.21 8.09
C ALA A 114 12.11 -3.98 9.27
N ARG A 115 11.73 -3.29 10.34
CA ARG A 115 11.32 -3.90 11.62
C ARG A 115 9.94 -3.48 12.10
N SER A 116 9.27 -2.56 11.41
CA SER A 116 7.99 -2.02 11.87
C SER A 116 7.04 -1.86 10.71
N ALA A 117 5.88 -2.45 10.81
CA ALA A 117 4.89 -2.46 9.74
C ALA A 117 3.47 -2.35 10.29
N VAL A 118 2.58 -1.90 9.42
CA VAL A 118 1.14 -1.88 9.64
C VAL A 118 0.48 -2.69 8.52
N THR A 119 -0.45 -3.54 8.88
CA THR A 119 -1.31 -4.25 7.93
C THR A 119 -2.73 -3.72 8.06
N TYR A 120 -3.31 -3.30 6.94
CA TYR A 120 -4.72 -2.95 6.83
C TYR A 120 -5.48 -4.00 6.04
N SER A 121 -6.64 -4.38 6.54
CA SER A 121 -7.55 -5.33 5.87
C SER A 121 -9.00 -4.94 6.14
N GLN A 122 -9.91 -5.50 5.34
CA GLN A 122 -11.36 -5.37 5.51
C GLN A 122 -12.03 -6.72 5.64
#